data_97e96234d2023adca78172a3c9b779e1
#
_entry.id   97e96234d2023adca78172a3c9b779e1
#
_cell.length_a   1.000
_cell.length_b   1.000
_cell.length_c   1.000
_cell.angle_alpha   90.00
_cell.angle_beta   90.00
_cell.angle_gamma   90.00
#
_symmetry.space_group_name_H-M   'P 1'
#
loop_
_entity.id
_entity.type
_entity.pdbx_description
1 polymer ?
#
loop_
_entity_poly.entity_id
_entity_poly.type
_entity_poly.pdbx_seq_one_letter_code
_entity_poly.pdbx_strand_id
1 'polypeptide(L)'
;MSYKLLLYRDEAYLDSHIAERYPAALQEMLPEVDVVLARTRAEADVHIAGADAAFGKLPPDLFALGKRLRWIQCPQAGPDPSFYHPALVASDVVVTNMRGIFDDHISAHILAMVLAFARGLPRYWAQQARREWASGAPTFYLPECTAVILGVGGIGAETARLCAELRMRVIAVDPRVESPPPGVAELVRPERMNDALACGDFVIVTVPETPATRGMFDSAFFARMKPGAVFINIGRGATTKLADLDAALRSGHLAGAGLDVFEREPLPAEHPLWDAPGMLITPHVAAAGPYLDERRSEVFLDNCRRFHDGRPLRNVVDKANWF
;
A
#
# COMPACT_ATOMS: atom_id res chain seq x y z
N MET A 1 5.91 29.92 13.28
CA MET A 1 5.06 30.02 14.50
C MET A 1 5.49 28.92 15.48
N SER A 2 5.69 29.27 16.77
CA SER A 2 5.89 28.21 17.76
C SER A 2 4.65 27.32 17.87
N TYR A 3 4.84 26.00 17.98
CA TYR A 3 3.75 25.04 18.16
C TYR A 3 4.26 23.85 19.02
N LYS A 4 3.33 23.11 19.61
CA LYS A 4 3.62 21.89 20.35
C LYS A 4 3.34 20.66 19.51
N LEU A 5 4.33 19.78 19.38
CA LEU A 5 4.26 18.52 18.64
C LEU A 5 4.35 17.34 19.60
N LEU A 6 3.32 16.52 19.61
CA LEU A 6 3.31 15.24 20.33
C LEU A 6 3.75 14.12 19.40
N LEU A 7 4.85 13.47 19.69
CA LEU A 7 5.26 12.21 19.09
C LEU A 7 4.69 11.08 19.96
N TYR A 8 3.59 10.45 19.51
CA TYR A 8 2.99 9.35 20.24
C TYR A 8 3.43 8.02 19.66
N ARG A 9 4.17 7.27 20.46
CA ARG A 9 4.63 5.94 20.12
C ARG A 9 3.55 4.92 20.49
N ASP A 10 2.79 4.47 19.51
CA ASP A 10 2.01 3.22 19.62
C ASP A 10 2.95 2.06 19.23
N GLU A 11 3.10 1.06 20.09
CA GLU A 11 4.02 -0.09 19.89
C GLU A 11 3.76 -0.83 18.56
N ALA A 12 2.54 -0.73 18.00
CA ALA A 12 2.17 -1.37 16.74
C ALA A 12 2.66 -0.60 15.49
N TYR A 13 3.07 0.67 15.59
CA TYR A 13 3.21 1.56 14.43
C TYR A 13 4.55 2.28 14.28
N LEU A 14 5.44 2.19 15.24
CA LEU A 14 6.73 2.89 15.20
C LEU A 14 7.86 1.91 15.50
N ASP A 15 8.73 1.75 14.52
CA ASP A 15 10.07 1.26 14.80
C ASP A 15 10.72 2.23 15.83
N SER A 16 11.12 1.68 16.99
CA SER A 16 11.53 2.43 18.18
C SER A 16 12.65 3.43 17.90
N HIS A 17 13.47 3.17 16.89
CA HIS A 17 14.64 3.97 16.58
C HIS A 17 14.33 5.31 15.89
N ILE A 18 13.24 5.38 15.11
CA ILE A 18 12.90 6.58 14.31
C ILE A 18 12.32 7.66 15.21
N ALA A 19 11.36 7.31 16.07
CA ALA A 19 10.73 8.27 16.97
C ALA A 19 11.72 8.93 17.91
N GLU A 20 12.78 8.22 18.33
CA GLU A 20 13.79 8.75 19.23
C GLU A 20 14.76 9.73 18.56
N ARG A 21 14.90 9.69 17.23
CA ARG A 21 15.72 10.63 16.46
C ARG A 21 15.03 11.96 16.20
N TYR A 22 13.69 11.99 16.13
CA TYR A 22 12.95 13.19 15.76
C TYR A 22 13.10 14.36 16.73
N PRO A 23 13.08 14.19 18.07
CA PRO A 23 13.27 15.31 18.99
C PRO A 23 14.58 16.06 18.75
N ALA A 24 15.69 15.34 18.60
CA ALA A 24 17.00 15.96 18.36
C ALA A 24 17.06 16.68 17.00
N ALA A 25 16.59 16.05 15.94
CA ALA A 25 16.53 16.63 14.60
C ALA A 25 15.63 17.87 14.53
N LEU A 26 14.50 17.85 15.24
CA LEU A 26 13.58 18.97 15.30
C LEU A 26 14.13 20.10 16.15
N GLN A 27 14.80 19.80 17.26
CA GLN A 27 15.45 20.82 18.09
C GLN A 27 16.54 21.58 17.35
N GLU A 28 17.28 20.90 16.47
CA GLU A 28 18.28 21.53 15.60
C GLU A 28 17.62 22.37 14.50
N MET A 29 16.58 21.85 13.87
CA MET A 29 15.96 22.46 12.70
C MET A 29 14.95 23.58 13.04
N LEU A 30 14.22 23.43 14.13
CA LEU A 30 13.13 24.31 14.59
C LEU A 30 13.16 24.43 16.12
N PRO A 31 14.15 25.17 16.67
CA PRO A 31 14.39 25.23 18.12
C PRO A 31 13.23 25.83 18.95
N GLU A 32 12.33 26.56 18.31
CA GLU A 32 11.12 27.14 18.93
C GLU A 32 9.92 26.19 19.01
N VAL A 33 10.02 24.96 18.45
CA VAL A 33 8.97 23.95 18.52
C VAL A 33 9.12 23.13 19.79
N ASP A 34 8.04 23.05 20.58
CA ASP A 34 7.98 22.22 21.78
C ASP A 34 7.69 20.75 21.38
N VAL A 35 8.71 19.90 21.35
CA VAL A 35 8.60 18.51 20.94
C VAL A 35 8.56 17.60 22.16
N VAL A 36 7.47 16.83 22.28
CA VAL A 36 7.27 15.87 23.37
C VAL A 36 7.16 14.47 22.79
N LEU A 37 8.02 13.55 23.23
CA LEU A 37 7.93 12.12 22.93
C LEU A 37 7.19 11.40 24.06
N ALA A 38 5.97 10.94 23.79
CA ALA A 38 5.19 10.10 24.69
C ALA A 38 5.39 8.62 24.31
N ARG A 39 5.95 7.86 25.23
CA ARG A 39 6.22 6.41 25.08
C ARG A 39 5.08 5.55 25.62
N THR A 40 4.20 6.16 26.40
CA THR A 40 3.05 5.49 27.01
C THR A 40 1.77 6.27 26.77
N ARG A 41 0.65 5.58 26.90
CA ARG A 41 -0.65 6.22 26.82
C ARG A 41 -0.82 7.30 27.90
N ALA A 42 -0.37 7.06 29.11
CA ALA A 42 -0.49 8.02 30.23
C ALA A 42 0.31 9.32 29.95
N GLU A 43 1.50 9.21 29.36
CA GLU A 43 2.26 10.38 28.91
C GLU A 43 1.52 11.14 27.79
N ALA A 44 0.95 10.43 26.82
CA ALA A 44 0.19 11.04 25.75
C ALA A 44 -1.04 11.79 26.28
N ASP A 45 -1.79 11.22 27.25
CA ASP A 45 -2.96 11.85 27.87
C ASP A 45 -2.61 13.20 28.52
N VAL A 46 -1.43 13.32 29.13
CA VAL A 46 -0.97 14.58 29.75
C VAL A 46 -0.65 15.65 28.73
N HIS A 47 -0.04 15.27 27.60
CA HIS A 47 0.54 16.24 26.66
C HIS A 47 -0.38 16.61 25.50
N ILE A 48 -1.33 15.73 25.13
CA ILE A 48 -2.19 15.91 23.97
C ILE A 48 -3.09 17.16 24.04
N ALA A 49 -3.56 17.53 25.23
CA ALA A 49 -4.47 18.67 25.42
C ALA A 49 -3.86 20.01 24.94
N GLY A 50 -2.53 20.15 25.04
CA GLY A 50 -1.79 21.34 24.60
C GLY A 50 -1.12 21.17 23.22
N ALA A 51 -1.24 20.02 22.57
CA ALA A 51 -0.59 19.76 21.30
C ALA A 51 -1.32 20.42 20.13
N ASP A 52 -0.59 21.08 19.25
CA ASP A 52 -1.09 21.64 17.99
C ASP A 52 -0.95 20.64 16.84
N ALA A 53 0.02 19.74 16.94
CA ALA A 53 0.28 18.68 15.99
C ALA A 53 0.63 17.36 16.70
N ALA A 54 0.40 16.24 16.01
CA ALA A 54 0.80 14.93 16.52
C ALA A 54 1.39 14.06 15.41
N PHE A 55 2.27 13.15 15.78
CA PHE A 55 2.75 12.05 14.96
C PHE A 55 2.30 10.73 15.60
N GLY A 56 1.67 9.86 14.83
CA GLY A 56 1.22 8.55 15.30
C GLY A 56 -0.28 8.32 15.10
N LYS A 57 -0.74 7.18 15.59
CA LYS A 57 -2.18 6.83 15.64
C LYS A 57 -2.77 7.31 16.95
N LEU A 58 -3.77 8.17 16.88
CA LEU A 58 -4.51 8.65 18.04
C LEU A 58 -5.84 7.88 18.16
N PRO A 59 -6.02 7.01 19.16
CA PRO A 59 -7.33 6.40 19.45
C PRO A 59 -8.40 7.46 19.72
N PRO A 60 -9.71 7.16 19.50
CA PRO A 60 -10.79 8.15 19.60
C PRO A 60 -10.83 8.91 20.93
N ASP A 61 -10.57 8.23 22.03
CA ASP A 61 -10.55 8.79 23.38
C ASP A 61 -9.36 9.73 23.63
N LEU A 62 -8.15 9.39 23.12
CA LEU A 62 -7.00 10.26 23.14
C LEU A 62 -7.21 11.47 22.22
N PHE A 63 -7.69 11.26 21.01
CA PHE A 63 -8.01 12.32 20.07
C PHE A 63 -8.99 13.34 20.66
N ALA A 64 -10.00 12.87 21.41
CA ALA A 64 -10.99 13.73 22.05
C ALA A 64 -10.40 14.72 23.08
N LEU A 65 -9.23 14.42 23.66
CA LEU A 65 -8.50 15.31 24.57
C LEU A 65 -7.70 16.39 23.84
N GLY A 66 -7.36 16.18 22.56
CA GLY A 66 -6.53 17.06 21.76
C GLY A 66 -7.27 18.28 21.19
N LYS A 67 -7.72 19.20 22.06
CA LYS A 67 -8.58 20.35 21.69
C LYS A 67 -7.90 21.37 20.77
N ARG A 68 -6.57 21.36 20.67
CA ARG A 68 -5.79 22.30 19.86
C ARG A 68 -5.21 21.68 18.61
N LEU A 69 -5.43 20.36 18.40
CA LEU A 69 -4.87 19.65 17.25
C LEU A 69 -5.36 20.28 15.92
N ARG A 70 -4.40 20.52 15.05
CA ARG A 70 -4.61 21.02 13.68
C ARG A 70 -4.03 20.07 12.63
N TRP A 71 -3.05 19.24 13.01
CA TRP A 71 -2.36 18.33 12.10
C TRP A 71 -1.98 17.02 12.79
N ILE A 72 -2.16 15.90 12.07
CA ILE A 72 -1.66 14.58 12.45
C ILE A 72 -0.86 14.00 11.28
N GLN A 73 0.41 13.66 11.54
CA GLN A 73 1.21 12.86 10.62
C GLN A 73 1.00 11.37 10.91
N CYS A 74 0.40 10.66 9.97
CA CYS A 74 0.34 9.20 10.00
C CYS A 74 1.72 8.60 9.66
N PRO A 75 2.25 7.62 10.43
CA PRO A 75 3.54 6.99 10.15
C PRO A 75 3.54 6.03 8.96
N GLN A 76 2.38 5.72 8.40
CA GLN A 76 2.18 4.78 7.30
C GLN A 76 1.70 5.50 6.04
N ALA A 77 1.85 4.86 4.86
CA ALA A 77 1.27 5.35 3.61
C ALA A 77 -0.23 5.05 3.50
N GLY A 78 -0.66 3.91 4.02
CA GLY A 78 -2.07 3.50 4.08
C GLY A 78 -2.32 2.77 5.40
N PRO A 79 -2.70 3.48 6.46
CA PRO A 79 -3.03 2.85 7.74
C PRO A 79 -4.29 2.00 7.64
N ASP A 80 -4.47 1.14 8.63
CA ASP A 80 -5.71 0.38 8.75
C ASP A 80 -6.93 1.30 8.97
N PRO A 81 -8.16 0.82 8.63
CA PRO A 81 -9.37 1.64 8.72
C PRO A 81 -9.64 2.24 10.11
N SER A 82 -9.13 1.61 11.18
CA SER A 82 -9.34 2.12 12.55
C SER A 82 -8.56 3.41 12.85
N PHE A 83 -7.61 3.78 11.99
CA PHE A 83 -6.97 5.10 12.05
C PHE A 83 -7.99 6.21 11.78
N TYR A 84 -8.89 5.99 10.82
CA TYR A 84 -9.89 6.97 10.38
C TYR A 84 -11.19 6.85 11.17
N HIS A 85 -11.11 6.94 12.50
CA HIS A 85 -12.30 6.89 13.35
C HIS A 85 -13.23 8.09 13.09
N PRO A 86 -14.56 7.94 13.35
CA PRO A 86 -15.56 8.96 12.97
C PRO A 86 -15.25 10.38 13.44
N ALA A 87 -14.74 10.53 14.67
CA ALA A 87 -14.41 11.85 15.23
C ALA A 87 -13.26 12.52 14.47
N LEU A 88 -12.24 11.77 14.00
CA LEU A 88 -11.16 12.31 13.18
C LEU A 88 -11.68 12.69 11.79
N VAL A 89 -12.48 11.83 11.17
CA VAL A 89 -13.06 12.09 9.84
C VAL A 89 -13.90 13.36 9.85
N ALA A 90 -14.72 13.56 10.87
CA ALA A 90 -15.60 14.73 11.01
C ALA A 90 -14.89 16.02 11.45
N SER A 91 -13.62 15.97 11.83
CA SER A 91 -12.87 17.12 12.33
C SER A 91 -12.22 17.95 11.21
N ASP A 92 -11.78 19.18 11.53
CA ASP A 92 -10.94 20.00 10.63
C ASP A 92 -9.45 19.67 10.72
N VAL A 93 -9.07 18.69 11.54
CA VAL A 93 -7.67 18.27 11.69
C VAL A 93 -7.16 17.70 10.36
N VAL A 94 -6.10 18.28 9.84
CA VAL A 94 -5.43 17.78 8.62
C VAL A 94 -4.67 16.50 8.95
N VAL A 95 -4.82 15.48 8.10
CA VAL A 95 -4.03 14.25 8.17
C VAL A 95 -3.08 14.21 6.98
N THR A 96 -1.83 13.85 7.23
CA THR A 96 -0.83 13.54 6.20
C THR A 96 -0.27 12.14 6.40
N ASN A 97 0.21 11.50 5.34
CA ASN A 97 0.74 10.15 5.38
C ASN A 97 2.14 10.05 4.72
N MET A 98 2.69 8.83 4.69
CA MET A 98 4.00 8.52 4.12
C MET A 98 3.92 8.03 2.66
N ARG A 99 2.92 8.48 1.89
CA ARG A 99 2.79 8.14 0.46
C ARG A 99 4.01 8.64 -0.32
N GLY A 100 4.45 7.85 -1.30
CA GLY A 100 5.54 8.19 -2.21
C GLY A 100 6.92 7.69 -1.79
N ILE A 101 7.09 7.13 -0.57
CA ILE A 101 8.40 6.64 -0.11
C ILE A 101 8.68 5.17 -0.45
N PHE A 102 7.66 4.44 -0.89
CA PHE A 102 7.70 2.98 -1.13
C PHE A 102 7.60 2.61 -2.62
N ASP A 103 7.42 3.58 -3.50
CA ASP A 103 6.96 3.34 -4.87
C ASP A 103 7.93 2.44 -5.65
N ASP A 104 9.23 2.66 -5.51
CA ASP A 104 10.30 1.87 -6.14
C ASP A 104 10.43 0.46 -5.53
N HIS A 105 10.32 0.32 -4.21
CA HIS A 105 10.42 -0.98 -3.55
C HIS A 105 9.24 -1.88 -3.92
N ILE A 106 8.03 -1.35 -3.80
CA ILE A 106 6.81 -2.11 -4.07
C ILE A 106 6.69 -2.45 -5.56
N SER A 107 7.01 -1.51 -6.45
CA SER A 107 6.97 -1.79 -7.89
C SER A 107 8.02 -2.81 -8.31
N ALA A 108 9.22 -2.81 -7.70
CA ALA A 108 10.22 -3.85 -7.91
C ALA A 108 9.72 -5.23 -7.43
N HIS A 109 9.00 -5.28 -6.30
CA HIS A 109 8.40 -6.52 -5.79
C HIS A 109 7.31 -7.05 -6.73
N ILE A 110 6.42 -6.18 -7.23
CA ILE A 110 5.43 -6.53 -8.27
C ILE A 110 6.13 -7.09 -9.50
N LEU A 111 7.17 -6.41 -9.97
CA LEU A 111 7.92 -6.84 -11.15
C LEU A 111 8.59 -8.20 -10.96
N ALA A 112 9.11 -8.49 -9.75
CA ALA A 112 9.64 -9.80 -9.41
C ALA A 112 8.57 -10.90 -9.53
N MET A 113 7.33 -10.63 -9.09
CA MET A 113 6.21 -11.56 -9.27
C MET A 113 5.85 -11.72 -10.76
N VAL A 114 5.73 -10.61 -11.51
CA VAL A 114 5.47 -10.66 -12.97
C VAL A 114 6.52 -11.53 -13.69
N LEU A 115 7.80 -11.29 -13.43
CA LEU A 115 8.89 -12.04 -14.03
C LEU A 115 8.92 -13.51 -13.58
N ALA A 116 8.60 -13.78 -12.30
CA ALA A 116 8.51 -15.15 -11.81
C ALA A 116 7.44 -15.95 -12.58
N PHE A 117 6.25 -15.40 -12.76
CA PHE A 117 5.20 -16.05 -13.57
C PHE A 117 5.57 -16.11 -15.04
N ALA A 118 6.10 -15.03 -15.61
CA ALA A 118 6.50 -15.00 -17.01
C ALA A 118 7.54 -16.09 -17.37
N ARG A 119 8.35 -16.49 -16.41
CA ARG A 119 9.38 -17.53 -16.60
C ARG A 119 9.03 -18.90 -16.00
N GLY A 120 7.81 -19.05 -15.45
CA GLY A 120 7.36 -20.30 -14.84
C GLY A 120 8.13 -20.70 -13.58
N LEU A 121 8.77 -19.74 -12.88
CA LEU A 121 9.61 -20.00 -11.72
C LEU A 121 8.86 -20.67 -10.57
N PRO A 122 7.59 -20.38 -10.25
CA PRO A 122 6.87 -21.06 -9.17
C PRO A 122 6.85 -22.59 -9.34
N ARG A 123 6.69 -23.07 -10.58
CA ARG A 123 6.76 -24.51 -10.88
C ARG A 123 8.16 -25.07 -10.67
N TYR A 124 9.18 -24.35 -11.13
CA TYR A 124 10.58 -24.81 -10.99
C TYR A 124 11.04 -24.78 -9.53
N TRP A 125 10.61 -23.85 -8.70
CA TRP A 125 10.89 -23.83 -7.26
C TRP A 125 10.27 -25.05 -6.56
N ALA A 126 9.04 -25.40 -6.91
CA ALA A 126 8.41 -26.61 -6.39
C ALA A 126 9.16 -27.90 -6.83
N GLN A 127 9.63 -27.97 -8.07
CA GLN A 127 10.46 -29.07 -8.58
C GLN A 127 11.82 -29.13 -7.87
N GLN A 128 12.47 -27.98 -7.65
CA GLN A 128 13.73 -27.90 -6.91
C GLN A 128 13.60 -28.48 -5.50
N ALA A 129 12.52 -28.16 -4.79
CA ALA A 129 12.25 -28.71 -3.46
C ALA A 129 12.10 -30.24 -3.48
N ARG A 130 11.60 -30.83 -4.58
CA ARG A 130 11.47 -32.28 -4.79
C ARG A 130 12.65 -32.91 -5.51
N ARG A 131 13.71 -32.13 -5.85
CA ARG A 131 14.88 -32.61 -6.64
C ARG A 131 14.50 -33.17 -8.01
N GLU A 132 13.47 -32.61 -8.65
CA GLU A 132 12.98 -33.00 -9.95
C GLU A 132 13.62 -32.13 -11.06
N TRP A 133 14.22 -32.77 -12.05
CA TRP A 133 14.77 -32.12 -13.24
C TRP A 133 13.81 -32.29 -14.42
N ALA A 134 12.84 -31.36 -14.56
CA ALA A 134 11.89 -31.40 -15.65
C ALA A 134 11.71 -30.00 -16.25
N SER A 135 11.62 -29.93 -17.58
CA SER A 135 11.35 -28.72 -18.35
C SER A 135 9.85 -28.55 -18.63
N GLY A 136 9.45 -27.48 -19.35
CA GLY A 136 8.11 -27.31 -19.89
C GLY A 136 7.13 -26.58 -18.96
N ALA A 137 7.60 -25.73 -18.07
CA ALA A 137 6.69 -24.76 -17.41
C ALA A 137 6.11 -23.81 -18.44
N PRO A 138 4.81 -23.44 -18.32
CA PRO A 138 4.22 -22.37 -19.14
C PRO A 138 4.99 -21.07 -18.96
N THR A 139 5.12 -20.29 -20.03
CA THR A 139 5.82 -19.01 -20.04
C THR A 139 4.99 -17.96 -20.75
N PHE A 140 5.17 -16.70 -20.37
CA PHE A 140 4.61 -15.55 -21.08
C PHE A 140 5.73 -14.82 -21.83
N TYR A 141 5.46 -14.42 -23.07
CA TYR A 141 6.35 -13.52 -23.82
C TYR A 141 5.88 -12.08 -23.57
N LEU A 142 6.54 -11.39 -22.65
CA LEU A 142 6.09 -10.11 -22.12
C LEU A 142 5.75 -9.05 -23.18
N PRO A 143 6.48 -8.94 -24.32
CA PRO A 143 6.13 -7.96 -25.36
C PRO A 143 4.77 -8.18 -26.04
N GLU A 144 4.17 -9.35 -25.91
CA GLU A 144 2.81 -9.67 -26.38
C GLU A 144 1.77 -9.62 -25.27
N CYS A 145 2.19 -9.37 -24.02
CA CYS A 145 1.32 -9.35 -22.85
C CYS A 145 0.77 -7.96 -22.54
N THR A 146 -0.44 -7.95 -22.02
CA THR A 146 -1.09 -6.77 -21.47
C THR A 146 -1.05 -6.82 -19.93
N ALA A 147 -0.50 -5.77 -19.30
CA ALA A 147 -0.64 -5.53 -17.87
C ALA A 147 -1.81 -4.58 -17.62
N VAL A 148 -2.78 -5.02 -16.83
CA VAL A 148 -3.89 -4.19 -16.34
C VAL A 148 -3.57 -3.77 -14.91
N ILE A 149 -3.41 -2.47 -14.67
CA ILE A 149 -3.05 -1.93 -13.36
C ILE A 149 -4.26 -1.22 -12.77
N LEU A 150 -4.76 -1.75 -11.66
CA LEU A 150 -5.88 -1.18 -10.92
C LEU A 150 -5.34 -0.22 -9.85
N GLY A 151 -5.55 1.08 -10.08
CA GLY A 151 -4.96 2.17 -9.32
C GLY A 151 -3.60 2.61 -9.90
N VAL A 152 -3.48 3.87 -10.32
CA VAL A 152 -2.20 4.43 -10.82
C VAL A 152 -1.78 5.65 -10.00
N GLY A 153 -1.84 5.51 -8.67
CA GLY A 153 -1.10 6.35 -7.74
C GLY A 153 0.42 6.13 -7.89
N GLY A 154 1.24 6.55 -6.94
CA GLY A 154 2.71 6.45 -7.03
C GLY A 154 3.21 5.04 -7.40
N ILE A 155 2.79 4.03 -6.66
CA ILE A 155 3.17 2.62 -6.88
C ILE A 155 2.70 2.13 -8.26
N GLY A 156 1.42 2.35 -8.57
CA GLY A 156 0.85 1.87 -9.85
C GLY A 156 1.46 2.57 -11.06
N ALA A 157 1.77 3.87 -10.96
CA ALA A 157 2.42 4.62 -12.03
C ALA A 157 3.87 4.15 -12.26
N GLU A 158 4.64 3.90 -11.20
CA GLU A 158 5.99 3.34 -11.33
C GLU A 158 5.95 1.90 -11.85
N THR A 159 4.99 1.08 -11.42
CA THR A 159 4.76 -0.26 -11.97
C THR A 159 4.44 -0.20 -13.47
N ALA A 160 3.59 0.75 -13.89
CA ALA A 160 3.25 0.95 -15.29
C ALA A 160 4.48 1.29 -16.13
N ARG A 161 5.31 2.20 -15.66
CA ARG A 161 6.57 2.57 -16.30
C ARG A 161 7.48 1.36 -16.47
N LEU A 162 7.68 0.55 -15.42
CA LEU A 162 8.54 -0.64 -15.46
C LEU A 162 7.97 -1.74 -16.38
N CYS A 163 6.65 -1.97 -16.39
CA CYS A 163 6.03 -2.90 -17.32
C CYS A 163 6.21 -2.46 -18.78
N ALA A 164 6.11 -1.16 -19.05
CA ALA A 164 6.35 -0.61 -20.38
C ALA A 164 7.80 -0.77 -20.84
N GLU A 165 8.79 -0.66 -19.92
CA GLU A 165 10.21 -0.95 -20.22
C GLU A 165 10.42 -2.43 -20.62
N LEU A 166 9.59 -3.34 -20.10
CA LEU A 166 9.54 -4.74 -20.55
C LEU A 166 8.73 -4.93 -21.85
N ARG A 167 8.33 -3.82 -22.49
CA ARG A 167 7.56 -3.76 -23.73
C ARG A 167 6.16 -4.37 -23.62
N MET A 168 5.60 -4.47 -22.42
CA MET A 168 4.20 -4.86 -22.22
C MET A 168 3.28 -3.71 -22.64
N ARG A 169 2.09 -4.02 -23.13
CA ARG A 169 1.00 -3.04 -23.21
C ARG A 169 0.45 -2.81 -21.81
N VAL A 170 0.35 -1.56 -21.38
CA VAL A 170 -0.20 -1.23 -20.07
C VAL A 170 -1.54 -0.53 -20.21
N ILE A 171 -2.56 -1.07 -19.56
CA ILE A 171 -3.88 -0.45 -19.38
C ILE A 171 -4.04 -0.11 -17.90
N ALA A 172 -4.31 1.15 -17.60
CA ALA A 172 -4.55 1.61 -16.24
C ALA A 172 -6.03 1.82 -15.99
N VAL A 173 -6.50 1.46 -14.79
CA VAL A 173 -7.87 1.75 -14.33
C VAL A 173 -7.79 2.63 -13.09
N ASP A 174 -8.25 3.87 -13.18
CA ASP A 174 -8.24 4.79 -12.03
C ASP A 174 -9.42 5.78 -12.11
N PRO A 175 -10.15 6.02 -11.01
CA PRO A 175 -11.27 6.97 -10.99
C PRO A 175 -10.85 8.44 -10.96
N ARG A 176 -9.60 8.76 -10.62
CA ARG A 176 -9.15 10.13 -10.30
C ARG A 176 -8.11 10.69 -11.27
N VAL A 177 -7.25 9.82 -11.78
CA VAL A 177 -6.19 10.25 -12.70
C VAL A 177 -6.82 10.69 -14.02
N GLU A 178 -6.51 11.91 -14.46
CA GLU A 178 -7.12 12.53 -15.64
C GLU A 178 -6.35 12.27 -16.94
N SER A 179 -5.05 12.08 -16.82
CA SER A 179 -4.17 11.80 -17.96
C SER A 179 -3.29 10.58 -17.69
N PRO A 180 -3.01 9.75 -18.72
CA PRO A 180 -2.20 8.55 -18.52
C PRO A 180 -0.80 8.92 -18.06
N PRO A 181 -0.31 8.32 -16.96
CA PRO A 181 1.09 8.49 -16.54
C PRO A 181 2.04 7.80 -17.52
N PRO A 182 3.37 8.10 -17.44
CA PRO A 182 4.35 7.47 -18.30
C PRO A 182 4.28 5.95 -18.32
N GLY A 183 4.32 5.35 -19.50
CA GLY A 183 4.23 3.90 -19.69
C GLY A 183 2.81 3.37 -19.84
N VAL A 184 1.77 4.14 -19.51
CA VAL A 184 0.37 3.74 -19.69
C VAL A 184 -0.06 4.02 -21.13
N ALA A 185 -0.42 2.96 -21.88
CA ALA A 185 -0.91 3.05 -23.23
C ALA A 185 -2.40 3.45 -23.30
N GLU A 186 -3.18 3.08 -22.28
CA GLU A 186 -4.62 3.37 -22.20
C GLU A 186 -5.02 3.59 -20.73
N LEU A 187 -5.70 4.70 -20.44
CA LEU A 187 -6.29 4.99 -19.13
C LEU A 187 -7.81 4.88 -19.25
N VAL A 188 -8.41 4.01 -18.45
CA VAL A 188 -9.85 3.78 -18.46
C VAL A 188 -10.47 4.08 -17.09
N ARG A 189 -11.73 4.42 -17.09
CA ARG A 189 -12.50 4.60 -15.86
C ARG A 189 -13.02 3.26 -15.33
N PRO A 190 -13.36 3.16 -14.01
CA PRO A 190 -13.84 1.92 -13.40
C PRO A 190 -15.03 1.27 -14.12
N GLU A 191 -15.89 2.05 -14.75
CA GLU A 191 -17.05 1.58 -15.50
C GLU A 191 -16.66 0.72 -16.72
N ARG A 192 -15.45 0.93 -17.24
CA ARG A 192 -14.87 0.14 -18.34
C ARG A 192 -13.82 -0.88 -17.90
N MET A 193 -13.70 -1.12 -16.60
CA MET A 193 -12.73 -2.07 -16.05
C MET A 193 -12.89 -3.47 -16.66
N ASN A 194 -14.11 -3.92 -16.92
CA ASN A 194 -14.36 -5.24 -17.49
C ASN A 194 -13.73 -5.42 -18.88
N ASP A 195 -13.69 -4.37 -19.70
CA ASP A 195 -13.06 -4.39 -21.02
C ASP A 195 -11.54 -4.61 -20.87
N ALA A 196 -10.93 -3.96 -19.88
CA ALA A 196 -9.51 -4.12 -19.58
C ALA A 196 -9.21 -5.53 -19.04
N LEU A 197 -10.01 -6.04 -18.10
CA LEU A 197 -9.82 -7.37 -17.50
C LEU A 197 -9.84 -8.49 -18.53
N ALA A 198 -10.73 -8.39 -19.53
CA ALA A 198 -10.90 -9.40 -20.58
C ALA A 198 -9.65 -9.57 -21.49
N CYS A 199 -8.75 -8.57 -21.53
CA CYS A 199 -7.54 -8.63 -22.34
C CYS A 199 -6.24 -8.68 -21.51
N GLY A 200 -6.32 -8.58 -20.18
CA GLY A 200 -5.16 -8.55 -19.28
C GLY A 200 -4.54 -9.92 -19.06
N ASP A 201 -3.28 -10.08 -19.41
CA ASP A 201 -2.47 -11.25 -19.05
C ASP A 201 -2.01 -11.20 -17.59
N PHE A 202 -1.74 -9.99 -17.10
CA PHE A 202 -1.41 -9.70 -15.71
C PHE A 202 -2.35 -8.63 -15.20
N VAL A 203 -3.09 -8.92 -14.13
CA VAL A 203 -3.94 -7.96 -13.42
C VAL A 203 -3.29 -7.63 -12.10
N ILE A 204 -2.85 -6.37 -11.96
CA ILE A 204 -2.03 -5.89 -10.84
C ILE A 204 -2.83 -4.90 -10.03
N VAL A 205 -2.96 -5.17 -8.74
CA VAL A 205 -3.76 -4.37 -7.80
C VAL A 205 -2.86 -3.52 -6.92
N THR A 206 -3.03 -2.20 -7.00
CA THR A 206 -2.36 -1.21 -6.16
C THR A 206 -3.36 -0.21 -5.53
N VAL A 207 -4.66 -0.54 -5.56
CA VAL A 207 -5.69 0.28 -4.93
C VAL A 207 -5.61 0.21 -3.40
N PRO A 208 -5.92 1.30 -2.68
CA PRO A 208 -6.06 1.28 -1.23
C PRO A 208 -7.32 0.50 -0.81
N GLU A 209 -7.36 0.09 0.45
CA GLU A 209 -8.61 -0.34 1.06
C GLU A 209 -9.49 0.88 1.35
N THR A 210 -10.71 0.84 0.84
CA THR A 210 -11.77 1.82 1.07
C THR A 210 -13.10 1.09 1.20
N PRO A 211 -14.18 1.74 1.66
CA PRO A 211 -15.50 1.11 1.60
C PRO A 211 -15.91 0.58 0.22
N ALA A 212 -15.44 1.23 -0.85
CA ALA A 212 -15.75 0.83 -2.24
C ALA A 212 -14.88 -0.32 -2.75
N THR A 213 -13.65 -0.50 -2.23
CA THR A 213 -12.72 -1.53 -2.70
C THR A 213 -12.70 -2.78 -1.83
N ARG A 214 -13.27 -2.74 -0.63
CA ARG A 214 -13.36 -3.88 0.27
C ARG A 214 -14.15 -5.02 -0.37
N GLY A 215 -13.55 -6.21 -0.48
CA GLY A 215 -14.14 -7.40 -1.10
C GLY A 215 -14.47 -7.25 -2.59
N MET A 216 -13.88 -6.27 -3.27
CA MET A 216 -14.10 -5.96 -4.67
C MET A 216 -13.65 -7.09 -5.60
N PHE A 217 -12.57 -7.79 -5.23
CA PHE A 217 -12.01 -8.88 -6.03
C PHE A 217 -12.64 -10.21 -5.59
N ASP A 218 -13.83 -10.47 -6.11
CA ASP A 218 -14.66 -11.64 -5.83
C ASP A 218 -14.75 -12.59 -7.03
N SER A 219 -15.56 -13.62 -6.93
CA SER A 219 -15.77 -14.62 -7.99
C SER A 219 -16.22 -13.98 -9.30
N ALA A 220 -17.09 -12.96 -9.26
CA ALA A 220 -17.56 -12.27 -10.45
C ALA A 220 -16.44 -11.44 -11.10
N PHE A 221 -15.54 -10.87 -10.31
CA PHE A 221 -14.35 -10.19 -10.81
C PHE A 221 -13.41 -11.19 -11.50
N PHE A 222 -13.04 -12.29 -10.83
CA PHE A 222 -12.15 -13.30 -11.41
C PHE A 222 -12.71 -13.92 -12.69
N ALA A 223 -14.01 -14.17 -12.76
CA ALA A 223 -14.66 -14.69 -13.95
C ALA A 223 -14.57 -13.77 -15.18
N ARG A 224 -14.33 -12.46 -14.99
CA ARG A 224 -14.15 -11.48 -16.08
C ARG A 224 -12.70 -11.34 -16.52
N MET A 225 -11.75 -11.84 -15.75
CA MET A 225 -10.35 -11.88 -16.18
C MET A 225 -10.16 -12.82 -17.36
N LYS A 226 -9.21 -12.51 -18.20
CA LYS A 226 -8.80 -13.37 -19.31
C LYS A 226 -8.45 -14.77 -18.79
N PRO A 227 -8.99 -15.87 -19.39
CA PRO A 227 -8.56 -17.22 -19.04
C PRO A 227 -7.04 -17.37 -19.16
N GLY A 228 -6.41 -17.94 -18.14
CA GLY A 228 -4.96 -18.06 -18.07
C GLY A 228 -4.21 -16.80 -17.59
N ALA A 229 -4.91 -15.75 -17.17
CA ALA A 229 -4.29 -14.57 -16.59
C ALA A 229 -3.69 -14.84 -15.21
N VAL A 230 -2.80 -13.94 -14.78
CA VAL A 230 -2.19 -13.90 -13.46
C VAL A 230 -2.75 -12.71 -12.68
N PHE A 231 -3.17 -12.95 -11.44
CA PHE A 231 -3.62 -11.92 -10.49
C PHE A 231 -2.52 -11.58 -9.50
N ILE A 232 -2.19 -10.28 -9.32
CA ILE A 232 -1.17 -9.83 -8.36
C ILE A 232 -1.79 -8.77 -7.46
N ASN A 233 -1.77 -8.97 -6.13
CA ASN A 233 -2.24 -7.99 -5.18
C ASN A 233 -1.18 -7.67 -4.12
N ILE A 234 -0.75 -6.40 -4.11
CA ILE A 234 0.12 -5.81 -3.10
C ILE A 234 -0.55 -4.63 -2.37
N GLY A 235 -1.82 -4.36 -2.65
CA GLY A 235 -2.56 -3.25 -2.07
C GLY A 235 -2.96 -3.55 -0.62
N ARG A 236 -4.14 -4.12 -0.43
CA ARG A 236 -4.67 -4.55 0.88
C ARG A 236 -5.43 -5.87 0.74
N GLY A 237 -5.22 -6.78 1.69
CA GLY A 237 -5.84 -8.10 1.67
C GLY A 237 -7.35 -8.08 1.71
N ALA A 238 -7.94 -7.17 2.48
CA ALA A 238 -9.39 -7.02 2.58
C ALA A 238 -10.10 -6.65 1.26
N THR A 239 -9.36 -6.30 0.21
CA THR A 239 -9.92 -6.05 -1.13
C THR A 239 -10.22 -7.34 -1.89
N THR A 240 -9.59 -8.48 -1.53
CA THR A 240 -9.70 -9.78 -2.20
C THR A 240 -10.47 -10.78 -1.34
N LYS A 241 -11.46 -11.44 -1.91
CA LYS A 241 -12.07 -12.62 -1.31
C LYS A 241 -11.22 -13.85 -1.61
N LEU A 242 -10.42 -14.27 -0.62
CA LEU A 242 -9.42 -15.33 -0.81
C LEU A 242 -10.02 -16.68 -1.20
N ALA A 243 -11.23 -17.01 -0.73
CA ALA A 243 -11.93 -18.23 -1.11
C ALA A 243 -12.31 -18.24 -2.61
N ASP A 244 -12.71 -17.09 -3.15
CA ASP A 244 -13.07 -16.94 -4.57
C ASP A 244 -11.82 -17.03 -5.45
N LEU A 245 -10.70 -16.47 -5.00
CA LEU A 245 -9.41 -16.60 -5.67
C LEU A 245 -8.93 -18.06 -5.70
N ASP A 246 -9.01 -18.77 -4.57
CA ASP A 246 -8.65 -20.20 -4.49
C ASP A 246 -9.48 -21.03 -5.49
N ALA A 247 -10.79 -20.78 -5.57
CA ALA A 247 -11.67 -21.44 -6.53
C ALA A 247 -11.27 -21.14 -8.00
N ALA A 248 -10.92 -19.89 -8.32
CA ALA A 248 -10.47 -19.50 -9.66
C ALA A 248 -9.14 -20.17 -10.05
N LEU A 249 -8.22 -20.34 -9.10
CA LEU A 249 -6.96 -21.04 -9.32
C LEU A 249 -7.17 -22.55 -9.50
N ARG A 250 -7.97 -23.18 -8.63
CA ARG A 250 -8.23 -24.64 -8.70
C ARG A 250 -9.05 -25.05 -9.92
N SER A 251 -9.92 -24.17 -10.41
CA SER A 251 -10.62 -24.41 -11.68
C SER A 251 -9.72 -24.31 -12.91
N GLY A 252 -8.50 -23.77 -12.77
CA GLY A 252 -7.59 -23.48 -13.88
C GLY A 252 -8.01 -22.26 -14.72
N HIS A 253 -8.98 -21.47 -14.26
CA HIS A 253 -9.35 -20.22 -14.94
C HIS A 253 -8.21 -19.20 -14.89
N LEU A 254 -7.54 -19.07 -13.74
CA LEU A 254 -6.33 -18.27 -13.58
C LEU A 254 -5.08 -19.18 -13.66
N ALA A 255 -4.02 -18.71 -14.32
CA ALA A 255 -2.74 -19.40 -14.39
C ALA A 255 -1.95 -19.30 -13.09
N GLY A 256 -2.20 -18.27 -12.28
CA GLY A 256 -1.54 -18.07 -11.01
C GLY A 256 -1.99 -16.80 -10.31
N ALA A 257 -1.54 -16.66 -9.06
CA ALA A 257 -1.70 -15.44 -8.31
C ALA A 257 -0.48 -15.14 -7.42
N GLY A 258 -0.09 -13.87 -7.33
CA GLY A 258 0.94 -13.36 -6.43
C GLY A 258 0.31 -12.45 -5.38
N LEU A 259 0.42 -12.81 -4.10
CA LEU A 259 -0.13 -12.02 -3.00
C LEU A 259 0.97 -11.66 -2.01
N ASP A 260 1.01 -10.38 -1.63
CA ASP A 260 1.79 -9.90 -0.49
C ASP A 260 0.90 -9.54 0.71
N VAL A 261 -0.44 -9.50 0.49
CA VAL A 261 -1.43 -9.06 1.49
C VAL A 261 -2.62 -10.04 1.55
N PHE A 262 -3.21 -10.19 2.75
CA PHE A 262 -4.25 -11.20 3.01
C PHE A 262 -5.39 -10.61 3.84
N GLU A 263 -6.60 -11.20 3.75
CA GLU A 263 -7.77 -10.79 4.55
C GLU A 263 -7.48 -10.84 6.06
N ARG A 264 -6.68 -11.82 6.46
CA ARG A 264 -6.17 -11.97 7.83
C ARG A 264 -4.65 -12.17 7.76
N GLU A 265 -3.93 -11.34 8.50
CA GLU A 265 -2.48 -11.40 8.64
C GLU A 265 -2.08 -11.62 10.11
N PRO A 266 -1.17 -12.57 10.40
CA PRO A 266 -0.56 -13.53 9.49
C PRO A 266 -1.56 -14.49 8.86
N LEU A 267 -1.30 -14.94 7.60
CA LEU A 267 -2.12 -15.98 6.96
C LEU A 267 -2.04 -17.28 7.79
N PRO A 268 -3.19 -17.84 8.24
CA PRO A 268 -3.18 -19.07 9.03
C PRO A 268 -2.48 -20.22 8.31
N ALA A 269 -1.73 -21.04 9.06
CA ALA A 269 -0.94 -22.15 8.49
C ALA A 269 -1.80 -23.20 7.78
N GLU A 270 -3.07 -23.33 8.19
CA GLU A 270 -4.06 -24.25 7.62
C GLU A 270 -4.85 -23.66 6.43
N HIS A 271 -4.54 -22.42 6.01
CA HIS A 271 -5.29 -21.75 4.95
C HIS A 271 -5.06 -22.46 3.59
N PRO A 272 -6.13 -22.77 2.81
CA PRO A 272 -6.04 -23.57 1.58
C PRO A 272 -5.19 -22.92 0.47
N LEU A 273 -5.00 -21.61 0.50
CA LEU A 273 -4.14 -20.91 -0.48
C LEU A 273 -2.67 -21.33 -0.45
N TRP A 274 -2.15 -21.88 0.68
CA TRP A 274 -0.78 -22.38 0.71
C TRP A 274 -0.53 -23.45 -0.33
N ASP A 275 -1.56 -24.28 -0.63
CA ASP A 275 -1.52 -25.38 -1.58
C ASP A 275 -2.26 -25.08 -2.89
N ALA A 276 -2.65 -23.84 -3.14
CA ALA A 276 -3.35 -23.46 -4.37
C ALA A 276 -2.38 -23.50 -5.57
N PRO A 277 -2.82 -24.05 -6.72
CA PRO A 277 -1.96 -24.14 -7.90
C PRO A 277 -1.55 -22.75 -8.39
N GLY A 278 -0.28 -22.58 -8.73
CA GLY A 278 0.23 -21.29 -9.24
C GLY A 278 0.24 -20.16 -8.22
N MET A 279 0.17 -20.45 -6.91
CA MET A 279 0.22 -19.43 -5.87
C MET A 279 1.66 -19.02 -5.54
N LEU A 280 1.90 -17.71 -5.41
CA LEU A 280 3.12 -17.12 -4.87
C LEU A 280 2.74 -16.20 -3.71
N ILE A 281 3.28 -16.48 -2.53
CA ILE A 281 2.97 -15.78 -1.28
C ILE A 281 4.21 -15.10 -0.74
N THR A 282 4.08 -13.83 -0.36
CA THR A 282 5.05 -13.11 0.47
C THR A 282 4.35 -12.49 1.68
N PRO A 283 5.00 -12.38 2.85
CA PRO A 283 4.34 -12.05 4.11
C PRO A 283 4.30 -10.53 4.38
N HIS A 284 3.63 -9.77 3.52
CA HIS A 284 3.45 -8.30 3.60
C HIS A 284 4.80 -7.56 3.70
N VAL A 285 5.70 -7.88 2.78
CA VAL A 285 7.08 -7.36 2.75
C VAL A 285 7.42 -6.57 1.49
N ALA A 286 6.45 -6.33 0.60
CA ALA A 286 6.70 -5.63 -0.67
C ALA A 286 7.33 -4.24 -0.47
N ALA A 287 7.05 -3.59 0.65
CA ALA A 287 7.63 -2.29 1.01
C ALA A 287 9.02 -2.40 1.66
N ALA A 288 9.49 -3.59 2.03
CA ALA A 288 10.76 -3.75 2.74
C ALA A 288 11.95 -3.39 1.85
N GLY A 289 12.86 -2.57 2.38
CA GLY A 289 14.05 -2.15 1.63
C GLY A 289 14.88 -1.10 2.38
N PRO A 290 16.03 -0.72 1.82
CA PRO A 290 16.88 0.29 2.40
C PRO A 290 16.28 1.71 2.27
N TYR A 291 16.82 2.66 3.02
CA TYR A 291 16.51 4.09 2.96
C TYR A 291 15.08 4.50 3.35
N LEU A 292 14.27 3.60 3.87
CA LEU A 292 12.88 3.92 4.22
C LEU A 292 12.79 4.86 5.41
N ASP A 293 13.70 4.72 6.36
CA ASP A 293 13.76 5.55 7.57
C ASP A 293 14.19 6.97 7.24
N GLU A 294 15.17 7.12 6.34
CA GLU A 294 15.61 8.39 5.81
C GLU A 294 14.47 9.10 5.07
N ARG A 295 13.77 8.38 4.19
CA ARG A 295 12.63 8.92 3.42
C ARG A 295 11.45 9.31 4.32
N ARG A 296 11.15 8.48 5.35
CA ARG A 296 10.14 8.84 6.37
C ARG A 296 10.52 10.11 7.10
N SER A 297 11.78 10.19 7.53
CA SER A 297 12.31 11.36 8.23
C SER A 297 12.24 12.60 7.36
N GLU A 298 12.62 12.52 6.09
CA GLU A 298 12.52 13.63 5.14
C GLU A 298 11.09 14.14 5.01
N VAL A 299 10.11 13.26 4.76
CA VAL A 299 8.69 13.65 4.63
C VAL A 299 8.18 14.29 5.90
N PHE A 300 8.48 13.70 7.06
CA PHE A 300 7.99 14.20 8.34
C PHE A 300 8.61 15.55 8.70
N LEU A 301 9.94 15.66 8.62
CA LEU A 301 10.64 16.91 8.94
C LEU A 301 10.28 18.05 7.98
N ASP A 302 10.10 17.76 6.68
CA ASP A 302 9.57 18.77 5.74
C ASP A 302 8.16 19.21 6.12
N ASN A 303 7.27 18.29 6.51
CA ASN A 303 5.94 18.66 6.99
C ASN A 303 5.97 19.45 8.31
N CYS A 304 6.89 19.15 9.24
CA CYS A 304 7.09 19.95 10.45
C CYS A 304 7.48 21.40 10.10
N ARG A 305 8.40 21.59 9.14
CA ARG A 305 8.80 22.91 8.67
C ARG A 305 7.65 23.62 7.97
N ARG A 306 6.90 22.93 7.09
CA ARG A 306 5.73 23.51 6.41
C ARG A 306 4.66 23.94 7.37
N PHE A 307 4.37 23.12 8.39
CA PHE A 307 3.40 23.45 9.44
C PHE A 307 3.84 24.69 10.24
N HIS A 308 5.13 24.76 10.60
CA HIS A 308 5.75 25.93 11.26
C HIS A 308 5.58 27.21 10.41
N ASP A 309 5.85 27.12 9.11
CA ASP A 309 5.82 28.24 8.18
C ASP A 309 4.41 28.60 7.68
N GLY A 310 3.39 27.81 8.05
CA GLY A 310 2.02 27.98 7.53
C GLY A 310 1.88 27.64 6.04
N ARG A 311 2.78 26.80 5.51
CA ARG A 311 2.76 26.34 4.11
C ARG A 311 1.89 25.10 3.94
N PRO A 312 1.36 24.81 2.74
CA PRO A 312 0.63 23.57 2.45
C PRO A 312 1.47 22.34 2.80
N LEU A 313 0.87 21.39 3.52
CA LEU A 313 1.52 20.11 3.89
C LEU A 313 1.60 19.17 2.69
N ARG A 314 2.61 18.29 2.67
CA ARG A 314 2.72 17.20 1.71
C ARG A 314 1.84 16.03 2.12
N ASN A 315 1.35 15.29 1.13
CA ASN A 315 0.62 14.03 1.32
C ASN A 315 -0.63 14.17 2.21
N VAL A 316 -1.37 15.27 2.02
CA VAL A 316 -2.67 15.45 2.68
C VAL A 316 -3.63 14.34 2.23
N VAL A 317 -4.33 13.77 3.21
CA VAL A 317 -5.25 12.64 3.04
C VAL A 317 -6.69 13.15 2.98
N ASP A 318 -7.47 12.65 2.03
CA ASP A 318 -8.91 12.71 2.09
C ASP A 318 -9.41 11.69 3.12
N LYS A 319 -9.75 12.18 4.32
CA LYS A 319 -10.15 11.35 5.45
C LYS A 319 -11.43 10.56 5.21
N ALA A 320 -12.34 11.06 4.37
CA ALA A 320 -13.58 10.36 4.05
C ALA A 320 -13.34 9.12 3.18
N ASN A 321 -12.31 9.19 2.32
CA ASN A 321 -11.93 8.12 1.42
C ASN A 321 -10.68 7.33 1.88
N TRP A 322 -10.07 7.70 2.98
CA TRP A 322 -8.92 7.05 3.64
C TRP A 322 -7.59 7.10 2.87
N PHE A 323 -7.41 8.03 1.93
CA PHE A 323 -6.19 8.13 1.11
C PHE A 323 -5.91 9.53 0.54
#